data_e9a45fdf930bba0e022885e0d0e5816a
#
_entry.id   e9a45fdf930bba0e022885e0d0e5816a
#
_cell.length_a   1.000
_cell.length_b   1.000
_cell.length_c   1.000
_cell.angle_alpha   90.00
_cell.angle_beta   90.00
_cell.angle_gamma   90.00
#
_symmetry.space_group_name_H-M   'P 1'
#
loop_
_entity.id
_entity.type
_entity.pdbx_description
1 polymer ?
#
loop_
_entity_poly.entity_id
_entity_poly.type
_entity_poly.pdbx_seq_one_letter_code
_entity_poly.pdbx_strand_id
1 'polypeptide(L)'
;KKVLEKYKIRIKCELNIVKEDVFFEINEKEDTLSVKPTNEAEHHLDWSEVEMAYELPSLKIIESGLLPNEIKWLESFVDFYKGCFMGQEQASRVKFRGNPRRILKTLPNSTQEIVKK
;
A
#
# COMPACT_ATOMS: atom_id res chain seq x y z
N LYS A 1 4.94 -19.18 2.08
CA LYS A 1 4.83 -20.17 3.16
C LYS A 1 6.07 -20.19 4.05
N LYS A 2 7.26 -20.49 3.54
CA LYS A 2 8.50 -20.59 4.33
C LYS A 2 8.81 -19.35 5.21
N VAL A 3 8.50 -18.16 4.73
CA VAL A 3 8.73 -16.91 5.49
C VAL A 3 7.80 -16.83 6.70
N LEU A 4 6.53 -17.14 6.52
CA LEU A 4 5.53 -17.06 7.58
C LEU A 4 5.69 -18.18 8.63
N GLU A 5 6.22 -19.33 8.24
CA GLU A 5 6.45 -20.43 9.19
C GLU A 5 7.45 -20.09 10.31
N LYS A 6 8.35 -19.13 10.07
CA LYS A 6 9.28 -18.64 11.10
C LYS A 6 8.57 -17.91 12.24
N TYR A 7 7.40 -17.33 11.99
CA TYR A 7 6.67 -16.52 12.96
C TYR A 7 5.56 -17.27 13.69
N LYS A 8 5.30 -18.52 13.29
CA LYS A 8 4.21 -19.33 13.83
C LYS A 8 4.56 -20.04 15.16
N ILE A 9 5.78 -19.90 15.67
CA ILE A 9 6.33 -20.69 16.81
C ILE A 9 5.45 -20.67 18.07
N ARG A 10 4.67 -19.62 18.29
CA ARG A 10 3.78 -19.48 19.45
C ARG A 10 2.30 -19.42 19.10
N ILE A 11 1.98 -19.60 17.84
CA ILE A 11 0.60 -19.50 17.34
C ILE A 11 0.18 -20.86 16.80
N LYS A 12 -0.84 -21.44 17.40
CA LYS A 12 -1.44 -22.68 16.88
C LYS A 12 -2.26 -22.34 15.63
N CYS A 13 -1.61 -22.32 14.49
CA CYS A 13 -2.26 -22.09 13.19
C CYS A 13 -1.69 -23.03 12.13
N GLU A 14 -2.47 -23.31 11.11
CA GLU A 14 -2.07 -24.02 9.92
C GLU A 14 -1.93 -23.03 8.76
N LEU A 15 -0.85 -23.16 7.99
CA LEU A 15 -0.58 -22.31 6.85
C LEU A 15 -0.75 -23.12 5.56
N ASN A 16 -1.84 -22.89 4.85
CA ASN A 16 -2.13 -23.52 3.58
C ASN A 16 -1.91 -22.52 2.43
N ILE A 17 -1.39 -23.02 1.30
CA ILE A 17 -1.35 -22.26 0.05
C ILE A 17 -2.63 -22.59 -0.69
N VAL A 18 -3.46 -21.60 -0.88
CA VAL A 18 -4.66 -21.69 -1.71
C VAL A 18 -4.30 -21.17 -3.10
N LYS A 19 -4.70 -21.89 -4.14
CA LYS A 19 -4.55 -21.48 -5.54
C LYS A 19 -5.94 -21.16 -6.08
N GLU A 20 -6.45 -20.04 -5.66
CA GLU A 20 -7.72 -19.49 -6.12
C GLU A 20 -7.47 -18.11 -6.67
N ASP A 21 -8.19 -17.73 -7.71
CA ASP A 21 -8.20 -16.36 -8.20
C ASP A 21 -8.92 -15.50 -7.16
N VAL A 22 -8.23 -14.47 -6.67
CA VAL A 22 -8.78 -13.53 -5.71
C VAL A 22 -8.95 -12.19 -6.41
N PHE A 23 -10.18 -11.71 -6.47
CA PHE A 23 -10.51 -10.41 -7.02
C PHE A 23 -10.58 -9.38 -5.90
N PHE A 24 -10.29 -8.14 -6.25
CA PHE A 24 -10.36 -7.03 -5.31
C PHE A 24 -11.20 -5.91 -5.90
N GLU A 25 -12.10 -5.40 -5.08
CA GLU A 25 -12.82 -4.17 -5.34
C GLU A 25 -12.03 -3.01 -4.73
N ILE A 26 -11.81 -1.96 -5.52
CA ILE A 26 -11.13 -0.74 -5.09
C ILE A 26 -12.12 0.40 -5.12
N ASN A 27 -12.33 1.03 -3.97
CA ASN A 27 -13.22 2.16 -3.83
C ASN A 27 -12.45 3.37 -3.31
N GLU A 28 -12.51 4.47 -4.08
CA GLU A 28 -12.04 5.78 -3.68
C GLU A 28 -13.23 6.61 -3.20
N LYS A 29 -13.12 7.13 -1.98
CA LYS A 29 -14.10 8.06 -1.42
C LYS A 29 -13.37 9.20 -0.73
N GLU A 30 -13.50 10.41 -1.27
CA GLU A 30 -12.78 11.59 -0.79
C GLU A 30 -11.27 11.34 -0.74
N ASP A 31 -10.68 11.33 0.46
CA ASP A 31 -9.25 11.08 0.69
C ASP A 31 -8.93 9.67 1.19
N THR A 32 -9.89 8.74 1.06
CA THR A 32 -9.71 7.35 1.49
C THR A 32 -9.76 6.39 0.32
N LEU A 33 -8.86 5.41 0.34
CA LEU A 33 -8.85 4.28 -0.57
C LEU A 33 -9.10 3.00 0.21
N SER A 34 -10.12 2.27 -0.16
CA SER A 34 -10.40 0.96 0.43
C SER A 34 -10.23 -0.14 -0.61
N VAL A 35 -9.60 -1.23 -0.19
CA VAL A 35 -9.40 -2.43 -1.02
C VAL A 35 -10.01 -3.60 -0.29
N LYS A 36 -10.99 -4.25 -0.90
CA LYS A 36 -11.71 -5.37 -0.30
C LYS A 36 -11.68 -6.57 -1.24
N PRO A 37 -11.48 -7.79 -0.72
CA PRO A 37 -11.64 -8.98 -1.52
C PRO A 37 -13.10 -9.13 -1.95
N THR A 38 -13.32 -9.55 -3.18
CA THR A 38 -14.64 -9.88 -3.73
C THR A 38 -14.59 -11.21 -4.49
N ASN A 39 -15.74 -11.86 -4.60
CA ASN A 39 -15.88 -13.09 -5.38
C ASN A 39 -16.35 -12.81 -6.82
N GLU A 40 -16.74 -11.58 -7.12
CA GLU A 40 -17.26 -11.17 -8.41
C GLU A 40 -16.45 -9.99 -8.92
N ALA A 41 -15.99 -10.09 -10.16
CA ALA A 41 -15.32 -9.00 -10.86
C ALA A 41 -16.13 -8.61 -12.09
N GLU A 42 -16.63 -7.39 -12.14
CA GLU A 42 -17.32 -6.85 -13.31
C GLU A 42 -16.33 -6.42 -14.40
N HIS A 43 -15.16 -5.96 -14.00
CA HIS A 43 -14.09 -5.53 -14.89
C HIS A 43 -12.73 -6.01 -14.40
N HIS A 44 -11.88 -6.42 -15.35
CA HIS A 44 -10.49 -6.76 -15.08
C HIS A 44 -9.62 -5.60 -15.50
N LEU A 45 -8.97 -4.95 -14.54
CA LEU A 45 -7.90 -3.99 -14.78
C LEU A 45 -6.55 -4.71 -14.59
N ASP A 46 -5.59 -4.40 -15.43
CA ASP A 46 -4.22 -4.79 -15.16
C ASP A 46 -3.70 -4.01 -13.93
N TRP A 47 -2.85 -4.64 -13.14
CA TRP A 47 -2.33 -4.01 -11.93
C TRP A 47 -1.62 -2.67 -12.21
N SER A 48 -0.92 -2.57 -13.34
CA SER A 48 -0.31 -1.32 -13.78
C SER A 48 -1.33 -0.20 -14.02
N GLU A 49 -2.51 -0.52 -14.52
CA GLU A 49 -3.60 0.45 -14.70
C GLU A 49 -4.14 0.91 -13.34
N VAL A 50 -4.26 -0.01 -12.37
CA VAL A 50 -4.65 0.30 -11.00
C VAL A 50 -3.62 1.21 -10.32
N GLU A 51 -2.32 0.91 -10.44
CA GLU A 51 -1.25 1.76 -9.91
C GLU A 51 -1.35 3.19 -10.44
N MET A 52 -1.65 3.36 -11.73
CA MET A 52 -1.76 4.67 -12.35
C MET A 52 -3.06 5.40 -11.96
N ALA A 53 -4.19 4.71 -12.03
CA ALA A 53 -5.50 5.30 -11.75
C ALA A 53 -5.62 5.80 -10.31
N TYR A 54 -5.06 5.07 -9.37
CA TYR A 54 -5.15 5.38 -7.93
C TYR A 54 -3.85 5.96 -7.34
N GLU A 55 -2.86 6.30 -8.16
CA GLU A 55 -1.56 6.79 -7.69
C GLU A 55 -0.92 5.87 -6.64
N LEU A 56 -1.07 4.56 -6.80
CA LEU A 56 -0.40 3.57 -5.96
C LEU A 56 1.06 3.43 -6.41
N PRO A 57 2.01 3.30 -5.47
CA PRO A 57 3.41 3.20 -5.85
C PRO A 57 3.71 1.86 -6.52
N SER A 58 4.33 1.90 -7.68
CA SER A 58 4.88 0.71 -8.32
C SER A 58 6.04 0.13 -7.51
N LEU A 59 6.33 -1.16 -7.69
CA LEU A 59 7.45 -1.81 -7.01
C LEU A 59 8.78 -1.08 -7.23
N LYS A 60 9.02 -0.60 -8.44
CA LYS A 60 10.21 0.18 -8.80
C LYS A 60 10.35 1.46 -7.96
N ILE A 61 9.24 2.15 -7.72
CA ILE A 61 9.21 3.36 -6.90
C ILE A 61 9.47 3.02 -5.43
N ILE A 62 8.89 1.93 -4.93
CA ILE A 62 9.14 1.45 -3.55
C ILE A 62 10.62 1.13 -3.36
N GLU A 63 11.23 0.41 -4.30
CA GLU A 63 12.65 0.06 -4.26
C GLU A 63 13.58 1.27 -4.37
N SER A 64 13.13 2.38 -4.97
CA SER A 64 13.88 3.64 -5.03
C SER A 64 13.92 4.42 -3.71
N GLY A 65 13.30 3.89 -2.65
CA GLY A 65 13.32 4.47 -1.31
C GLY A 65 12.15 5.43 -1.04
N LEU A 66 10.98 5.13 -1.59
CA LEU A 66 9.73 5.80 -1.22
C LEU A 66 9.40 5.56 0.25
N LEU A 67 9.04 6.62 0.94
CA LEU A 67 8.56 6.54 2.32
C LEU A 67 7.02 6.50 2.35
N PRO A 68 6.41 5.83 3.35
CA PRO A 68 4.94 5.74 3.44
C PRO A 68 4.22 7.07 3.40
N ASN A 69 4.81 8.11 3.97
CA ASN A 69 4.23 9.45 4.00
C ASN A 69 4.43 10.28 2.72
N GLU A 70 5.02 9.71 1.69
CA GLU A 70 5.17 10.32 0.37
C GLU A 70 4.05 9.90 -0.58
N ILE A 71 3.14 9.01 -0.12
CA ILE A 71 1.95 8.58 -0.85
C ILE A 71 0.68 9.29 -0.36
N LYS A 72 -0.26 9.53 -1.27
CA LYS A 72 -1.56 10.15 -0.97
C LYS A 72 -2.36 9.34 0.07
N TRP A 73 -2.29 8.02 -0.01
CA TRP A 73 -3.14 7.09 0.74
C TRP A 73 -2.57 6.60 2.06
N LEU A 74 -1.61 7.33 2.65
CA LEU A 74 -0.96 6.91 3.90
C LEU A 74 -1.96 6.47 4.98
N GLU A 75 -3.01 7.25 5.19
CA GLU A 75 -4.01 7.00 6.25
C GLU A 75 -4.92 5.81 5.95
N SER A 76 -5.05 5.43 4.68
CA SER A 76 -5.80 4.23 4.30
C SER A 76 -5.00 2.94 4.54
N PHE A 77 -3.66 3.02 4.53
CA PHE A 77 -2.80 1.84 4.61
C PHE A 77 -2.01 1.72 5.92
N VAL A 78 -1.96 2.78 6.72
CA VAL A 78 -1.19 2.80 7.98
C VAL A 78 -2.10 3.14 9.15
N ASP A 79 -2.30 2.17 10.03
CA ASP A 79 -2.93 2.42 11.32
C ASP A 79 -1.88 2.90 12.33
N PHE A 80 -1.99 4.17 12.75
CA PHE A 80 -1.09 4.80 13.72
C PHE A 80 -1.42 4.43 15.18
N TYR A 81 -2.55 3.81 15.44
CA TYR A 81 -3.00 3.38 16.77
C TYR A 81 -2.66 1.92 17.08
N LYS A 82 -2.25 1.15 16.06
CA LYS A 82 -1.78 -0.23 16.28
C LYS A 82 -0.44 -0.25 17.03
N GLY A 83 -0.06 -1.43 17.49
CA GLY A 83 1.25 -1.66 18.10
C GLY A 83 2.43 -1.27 17.20
N CYS A 84 3.64 -1.26 17.75
CA CYS A 84 4.85 -0.85 17.05
C CYS A 84 5.07 -1.60 15.72
N PHE A 85 5.48 -0.87 14.70
CA PHE A 85 5.83 -1.41 13.39
C PHE A 85 7.11 -0.79 12.85
N MET A 86 7.74 -1.46 11.91
CA MET A 86 8.99 -0.98 11.30
C MET A 86 8.74 0.32 10.53
N GLY A 87 9.55 1.36 10.79
CA GLY A 87 9.40 2.68 10.18
C GLY A 87 8.38 3.61 10.86
N GLN A 88 7.72 3.16 11.94
CA GLN A 88 6.70 3.95 12.65
C GLN A 88 7.20 5.32 13.10
N GLU A 89 8.44 5.42 13.58
CA GLU A 89 8.97 6.70 14.09
C GLU A 89 8.97 7.77 12.99
N GLN A 90 9.42 7.44 11.80
CA GLN A 90 9.43 8.38 10.67
C GLN A 90 8.02 8.72 10.20
N ALA A 91 7.17 7.72 10.01
CA ALA A 91 5.79 7.92 9.58
C ALA A 91 5.01 8.81 10.56
N SER A 92 5.11 8.53 11.86
CA SER A 92 4.47 9.33 12.92
C SER A 92 5.03 10.75 13.01
N ARG A 93 6.35 10.91 12.87
CA ARG A 93 6.97 12.25 12.92
C ARG A 93 6.43 13.15 11.82
N VAL A 94 6.30 12.64 10.60
CA VAL A 94 5.77 13.42 9.47
C VAL A 94 4.29 13.69 9.67
N LYS A 95 3.49 12.69 10.07
CA LYS A 95 2.06 12.86 10.32
C LYS A 95 1.77 13.93 11.37
N PHE A 96 2.47 13.89 12.50
CA PHE A 96 2.12 14.73 13.65
C PHE A 96 2.93 16.02 13.79
N ARG A 97 4.06 16.17 13.09
CA ARG A 97 4.99 17.30 13.25
C ARG A 97 5.34 18.03 11.97
N GLY A 98 4.86 17.59 10.82
CA GLY A 98 5.19 18.25 9.57
C GLY A 98 4.55 17.59 8.34
N ASN A 99 4.80 18.23 7.21
CA ASN A 99 4.40 17.69 5.90
C ASN A 99 5.56 16.93 5.26
N PRO A 100 5.30 15.93 4.42
CA PRO A 100 6.34 15.28 3.65
C PRO A 100 7.04 16.30 2.75
N ARG A 101 8.37 16.19 2.66
CA ARG A 101 9.17 17.06 1.78
C ARG A 101 9.11 16.63 0.32
N ARG A 102 8.70 15.39 0.10
CA ARG A 102 8.58 14.78 -1.22
C ARG A 102 7.23 14.08 -1.29
N ILE A 103 6.69 13.96 -2.47
CA ILE A 103 5.45 13.23 -2.74
C ILE A 103 5.60 12.40 -4.00
N LEU A 104 4.91 11.27 -4.03
CA LEU A 104 4.73 10.49 -5.25
C LEU A 104 3.80 11.26 -6.19
N LYS A 105 4.16 11.33 -7.48
CA LYS A 105 3.29 11.84 -8.54
C LYS A 105 3.30 10.90 -9.74
N THR A 106 2.14 10.72 -10.31
CA THR A 106 1.97 10.09 -11.62
C THR A 106 1.92 11.18 -12.68
N LEU A 107 2.80 11.07 -13.68
CA LEU A 107 2.90 12.01 -14.79
C LEU A 107 1.94 11.63 -15.93
N PRO A 108 1.61 12.56 -16.85
CA PRO A 108 0.72 12.26 -17.98
C PRO A 108 1.19 11.14 -18.92
N ASN A 109 2.48 10.85 -18.93
CA ASN A 109 3.08 9.74 -19.69
C ASN A 109 3.01 8.39 -18.96
N SER A 110 2.18 8.26 -17.95
CA SER A 110 2.04 7.06 -17.11
C SER A 110 3.34 6.62 -16.42
N THR A 111 4.24 7.57 -16.15
CA THR A 111 5.41 7.31 -15.31
C THR A 111 5.21 7.88 -13.91
N GLN A 112 5.85 7.24 -12.93
CA GLN A 112 5.81 7.69 -11.55
C GLN A 112 7.17 8.24 -11.13
N GLU A 113 7.16 9.32 -10.39
CA GLU A 113 8.37 9.89 -9.80
C GLU A 113 8.11 10.48 -8.40
N ILE A 114 9.18 10.57 -7.61
CA ILE A 114 9.16 11.21 -6.31
C ILE A 114 9.64 12.65 -6.47
N VAL A 115 8.74 13.59 -6.34
CA VAL A 115 9.03 15.02 -6.52
C VAL A 115 9.11 15.76 -5.18
N LYS A 116 9.88 16.84 -5.14
CA LYS A 116 9.88 17.76 -3.99
C LYS A 116 8.55 18.51 -3.95
N LYS A 117 8.02 18.66 -2.75
CA LYS A 117 6.79 19.41 -2.50
C LYS A 117 7.12 20.89 -2.37
#